data_cd0e0672b72af28b11869fbe700495a1
#
_entry.id   cd0e0672b72af28b11869fbe700495a1
#
_cell.length_a   1.000
_cell.length_b   1.000
_cell.length_c   1.000
_cell.angle_alpha   90.00
_cell.angle_beta   90.00
_cell.angle_gamma   90.00
#
_symmetry.space_group_name_H-M   'P 1'
#
loop_
_entity.id
_entity.type
_entity.pdbx_description
1 polymer ?
#
loop_
_entity_poly.entity_id
_entity_poly.type
_entity_poly.pdbx_seq_one_letter_code
_entity_poly.pdbx_strand_id
1 'polypeptide(L)'
;MSTSPGEKAAVLVEALPYIRRYNDQVVVVKYGGNALAGASEDDALAIFAEDIVLMRQVGMRPVVVHGGGPQISSLMARLGKVAEFRDGRRVTDAETVDIARMVLIGQVNPQLVAAINVHGTIAVGVSGEDAGLIRAVPRDPDLGFVGDVDRIDPTILRALLDDGFVPVVATIGTDESGQAYNINADTVAGAIAEALDAEKLVYLTDIEGLRRVVDDPASLIRQTTPDELDALMADGTIAGGMIPKVESCVHAVRAGVRRAHVLDGRIPHVLLLEVFTDEGIGTMVL
;
A
#
# COMPACT_ATOMS: atom_id res chain seq x y z
N MET A 1 18.57 9.89 25.06
CA MET A 1 18.57 11.23 25.72
C MET A 1 17.14 11.76 25.61
N SER A 2 16.49 12.21 26.68
CA SER A 2 15.16 12.79 26.59
C SER A 2 15.27 14.18 25.97
N THR A 3 14.55 14.44 24.87
CA THR A 3 14.42 15.77 24.27
C THR A 3 13.83 16.76 25.26
N SER A 4 14.36 17.98 25.31
CA SER A 4 13.85 19.05 26.17
C SER A 4 12.44 19.48 25.76
N PRO A 5 11.64 20.10 26.67
CA PRO A 5 10.32 20.62 26.28
C PRO A 5 10.35 21.60 25.12
N GLY A 6 11.41 22.43 25.01
CA GLY A 6 11.60 23.36 23.92
C GLY A 6 11.86 22.68 22.57
N GLU A 7 12.68 21.64 22.55
CA GLU A 7 12.92 20.84 21.33
C GLU A 7 11.64 20.14 20.87
N LYS A 8 10.83 19.59 21.77
CA LYS A 8 9.54 19.00 21.41
C LYS A 8 8.58 20.02 20.78
N ALA A 9 8.53 21.23 21.33
CA ALA A 9 7.72 22.31 20.77
C ALA A 9 8.23 22.74 19.39
N ALA A 10 9.54 22.81 19.20
CA ALA A 10 10.15 23.15 17.90
C ALA A 10 9.77 22.13 16.80
N VAL A 11 9.84 20.82 17.09
CA VAL A 11 9.44 19.76 16.15
C VAL A 11 7.97 19.90 15.73
N LEU A 12 7.06 20.21 16.66
CA LEU A 12 5.65 20.40 16.35
C LEU A 12 5.42 21.64 15.46
N VAL A 13 6.18 22.72 15.67
CA VAL A 13 6.12 23.92 14.84
C VAL A 13 6.69 23.67 13.45
N GLU A 14 7.76 22.88 13.35
CA GLU A 14 8.37 22.47 12.10
C GLU A 14 7.40 21.64 11.22
N ALA A 15 6.57 20.79 11.83
CA ALA A 15 5.56 20.00 11.13
C ALA A 15 4.39 20.85 10.57
N LEU A 16 4.18 22.08 11.04
CA LEU A 16 2.99 22.89 10.69
C LEU A 16 2.81 23.16 9.19
N PRO A 17 3.84 23.47 8.38
CA PRO A 17 3.71 23.65 6.92
C PRO A 17 3.18 22.38 6.24
N TYR A 18 3.65 21.21 6.66
CA TYR A 18 3.24 19.93 6.12
C TYR A 18 1.79 19.59 6.50
N ILE A 19 1.41 19.80 7.78
CA ILE A 19 0.03 19.65 8.24
C ILE A 19 -0.91 20.51 7.39
N ARG A 20 -0.56 21.78 7.12
CA ARG A 20 -1.36 22.67 6.28
C ARG A 20 -1.45 22.19 4.83
N ARG A 21 -0.35 21.65 4.29
CA ARG A 21 -0.27 21.17 2.91
C ARG A 21 -1.14 19.95 2.70
N TYR A 22 -1.13 19.00 3.63
CA TYR A 22 -1.83 17.73 3.51
C TYR A 22 -3.20 17.70 4.19
N ASN A 23 -3.63 18.82 4.80
CA ASN A 23 -4.97 18.90 5.38
C ASN A 23 -6.04 18.67 4.30
N ASP A 24 -6.98 17.79 4.58
CA ASP A 24 -8.05 17.34 3.67
C ASP A 24 -7.57 16.65 2.38
N GLN A 25 -6.28 16.30 2.29
CA GLN A 25 -5.74 15.59 1.14
C GLN A 25 -5.81 14.07 1.33
N VAL A 26 -6.18 13.36 0.26
CA VAL A 26 -6.17 11.89 0.25
C VAL A 26 -4.73 11.40 0.12
N VAL A 27 -4.35 10.48 1.02
CA VAL A 27 -3.08 9.77 0.99
C VAL A 27 -3.36 8.28 0.98
N VAL A 28 -2.99 7.60 -0.10
CA VAL A 28 -3.14 6.14 -0.19
C VAL A 28 -1.86 5.48 0.28
N VAL A 29 -1.98 4.57 1.26
CA VAL A 29 -0.85 3.84 1.82
C VAL A 29 -1.03 2.35 1.54
N LYS A 30 -0.15 1.79 0.74
CA LYS A 30 -0.10 0.35 0.51
C LYS A 30 0.74 -0.32 1.59
N TYR A 31 0.11 -1.20 2.36
CA TYR A 31 0.72 -2.02 3.39
C TYR A 31 1.09 -3.39 2.85
N GLY A 32 2.37 -3.74 2.82
CA GLY A 32 2.87 -5.00 2.28
C GLY A 32 3.30 -5.99 3.35
N GLY A 33 3.01 -7.29 3.15
CA GLY A 33 3.29 -8.34 4.12
C GLY A 33 4.78 -8.54 4.49
N ASN A 34 5.72 -8.08 3.66
CA ASN A 34 7.16 -8.13 3.96
C ASN A 34 7.70 -6.81 4.54
N ALA A 35 6.90 -5.76 4.58
CA ALA A 35 7.32 -4.44 5.10
C ALA A 35 7.65 -4.47 6.61
N LEU A 36 7.38 -5.59 7.28
CA LEU A 36 7.54 -5.77 8.72
C LEU A 36 8.63 -6.76 9.11
N ALA A 37 9.42 -7.25 8.16
CA ALA A 37 10.49 -8.19 8.44
C ALA A 37 11.59 -7.51 9.26
N GLY A 38 11.64 -7.79 10.57
CA GLY A 38 12.70 -7.26 11.47
C GLY A 38 12.24 -6.84 12.88
N ALA A 39 10.99 -6.43 13.05
CA ALA A 39 10.31 -6.31 14.33
C ALA A 39 9.41 -7.53 14.57
N SER A 40 8.86 -7.71 15.78
CA SER A 40 7.74 -8.61 15.91
C SER A 40 6.60 -8.08 15.02
N GLU A 41 5.85 -8.96 14.36
CA GLU A 41 4.76 -8.58 13.46
C GLU A 41 3.76 -7.65 14.17
N ASP A 42 3.54 -7.85 15.47
CA ASP A 42 2.67 -7.05 16.32
C ASP A 42 3.24 -5.64 16.59
N ASP A 43 4.54 -5.48 16.86
CA ASP A 43 5.16 -4.17 17.11
C ASP A 43 5.14 -3.29 15.85
N ALA A 44 5.43 -3.88 14.70
CA ALA A 44 5.43 -3.15 13.44
C ALA A 44 4.01 -2.74 13.01
N LEU A 45 3.02 -3.58 13.29
CA LEU A 45 1.60 -3.26 13.06
C LEU A 45 1.15 -2.12 13.98
N ALA A 46 1.57 -2.10 15.25
CA ALA A 46 1.26 -1.04 16.20
C ALA A 46 1.84 0.31 15.73
N ILE A 47 3.12 0.35 15.33
CA ILE A 47 3.78 1.55 14.80
C ILE A 47 3.05 2.07 13.54
N PHE A 48 2.71 1.18 12.61
CA PHE A 48 1.95 1.54 11.42
C PHE A 48 0.58 2.14 11.78
N ALA A 49 -0.13 1.54 12.74
CA ALA A 49 -1.42 2.03 13.19
C ALA A 49 -1.31 3.43 13.81
N GLU A 50 -0.30 3.68 14.64
CA GLU A 50 0.00 5.01 15.21
C GLU A 50 0.22 6.05 14.12
N ASP A 51 0.99 5.72 13.08
CA ASP A 51 1.25 6.62 11.95
C ASP A 51 -0.05 6.99 11.22
N ILE A 52 -0.88 6.00 10.88
CA ILE A 52 -2.17 6.22 10.20
C ILE A 52 -3.12 7.08 11.07
N VAL A 53 -3.18 6.79 12.37
CA VAL A 53 -4.00 7.56 13.32
C VAL A 53 -3.52 9.01 13.39
N LEU A 54 -2.20 9.24 13.50
CA LEU A 54 -1.66 10.61 13.55
C LEU A 54 -1.98 11.36 12.25
N MET A 55 -1.77 10.75 11.08
CA MET A 55 -2.13 11.34 9.79
C MET A 55 -3.61 11.76 9.77
N ARG A 56 -4.50 10.89 10.23
CA ARG A 56 -5.95 11.20 10.31
C ARG A 56 -6.23 12.34 11.29
N GLN A 57 -5.60 12.35 12.47
CA GLN A 57 -5.83 13.35 13.52
C GLN A 57 -5.35 14.76 13.12
N VAL A 58 -4.32 14.86 12.28
CA VAL A 58 -3.85 16.16 11.77
C VAL A 58 -4.62 16.63 10.52
N GLY A 59 -5.69 15.94 10.15
CA GLY A 59 -6.61 16.36 9.10
C GLY A 59 -6.35 15.76 7.71
N MET A 60 -5.45 14.79 7.57
CA MET A 60 -5.30 14.03 6.33
C MET A 60 -6.43 13.01 6.15
N ARG A 61 -6.59 12.52 4.93
CA ARG A 61 -7.60 11.50 4.56
C ARG A 61 -6.89 10.21 4.13
N PRO A 62 -6.34 9.39 5.06
CA PRO A 62 -5.63 8.19 4.71
C PRO A 62 -6.57 7.07 4.25
N VAL A 63 -6.14 6.33 3.21
CA VAL A 63 -6.73 5.07 2.75
C VAL A 63 -5.65 4.01 2.80
N VAL A 64 -5.90 2.91 3.49
CA VAL A 64 -4.98 1.78 3.58
C VAL A 64 -5.38 0.72 2.58
N VAL A 65 -4.43 0.26 1.75
CA VAL A 65 -4.62 -0.89 0.85
C VAL A 65 -3.65 -1.98 1.25
N HIS A 66 -4.13 -3.19 1.47
CA HIS A 66 -3.25 -4.27 1.93
C HIS A 66 -3.33 -5.52 1.07
N GLY A 67 -2.22 -6.23 0.99
CA GLY A 67 -2.13 -7.61 0.54
C GLY A 67 -2.12 -8.59 1.72
N GLY A 68 -1.59 -9.80 1.50
CA GLY A 68 -1.47 -10.85 2.52
C GLY A 68 -0.84 -12.12 1.94
N GLY A 69 0.11 -11.97 1.02
CA GLY A 69 0.76 -13.11 0.35
C GLY A 69 1.34 -14.16 1.30
N PRO A 70 2.13 -13.78 2.32
CA PRO A 70 2.64 -14.71 3.33
C PRO A 70 1.53 -15.42 4.11
N GLN A 71 0.49 -14.70 4.53
CA GLN A 71 -0.63 -15.25 5.29
C GLN A 71 -1.46 -16.22 4.44
N ILE A 72 -1.67 -15.92 3.15
CA ILE A 72 -2.30 -16.84 2.19
C ILE A 72 -1.47 -18.13 2.06
N SER A 73 -0.14 -18.00 1.86
CA SER A 73 0.76 -19.16 1.77
C SER A 73 0.73 -20.02 3.05
N SER A 74 0.70 -19.37 4.20
CA SER A 74 0.61 -20.04 5.51
C SER A 74 -0.68 -20.85 5.65
N LEU A 75 -1.84 -20.25 5.28
CA LEU A 75 -3.11 -20.97 5.34
C LEU A 75 -3.16 -22.13 4.32
N MET A 76 -2.68 -21.90 3.08
CA MET A 76 -2.57 -22.95 2.07
C MET A 76 -1.76 -24.15 2.59
N ALA A 77 -0.58 -23.89 3.19
CA ALA A 77 0.26 -24.94 3.76
C ALA A 77 -0.44 -25.72 4.89
N ARG A 78 -1.16 -25.02 5.77
CA ARG A 78 -1.98 -25.65 6.83
C ARG A 78 -3.10 -26.54 6.29
N LEU A 79 -3.64 -26.19 5.11
CA LEU A 79 -4.66 -26.98 4.40
C LEU A 79 -4.04 -28.07 3.50
N GLY A 80 -2.70 -28.22 3.51
CA GLY A 80 -2.00 -29.20 2.69
C GLY A 80 -1.84 -28.83 1.23
N LYS A 81 -2.06 -27.55 0.88
CA LYS A 81 -1.96 -27.02 -0.50
C LYS A 81 -0.63 -26.31 -0.72
N VAL A 82 0.06 -26.67 -1.80
CA VAL A 82 1.33 -26.02 -2.19
C VAL A 82 1.01 -24.75 -2.97
N ALA A 83 1.66 -23.64 -2.58
CA ALA A 83 1.53 -22.37 -3.31
C ALA A 83 2.44 -22.40 -4.55
N GLU A 84 1.88 -22.22 -5.72
CA GLU A 84 2.60 -22.10 -6.98
C GLU A 84 2.70 -20.63 -7.40
N PHE A 85 3.88 -20.26 -7.95
CA PHE A 85 4.11 -18.89 -8.46
C PHE A 85 4.66 -18.94 -9.87
N ARG A 86 4.18 -18.02 -10.71
CA ARG A 86 4.67 -17.80 -12.07
C ARG A 86 4.92 -16.30 -12.25
N ASP A 87 6.13 -15.92 -12.61
CA ASP A 87 6.57 -14.52 -12.75
C ASP A 87 6.21 -13.66 -11.52
N GLY A 88 6.44 -14.21 -10.31
CA GLY A 88 6.16 -13.54 -9.05
C GLY A 88 4.67 -13.44 -8.67
N ARG A 89 3.76 -13.99 -9.49
CA ARG A 89 2.31 -14.03 -9.23
C ARG A 89 1.88 -15.42 -8.80
N ARG A 90 0.97 -15.47 -7.82
CA ARG A 90 0.42 -16.73 -7.33
C ARG A 90 -0.56 -17.31 -8.36
N VAL A 91 -0.30 -18.52 -8.84
CA VAL A 91 -1.31 -19.30 -9.58
C VAL A 91 -2.51 -19.53 -8.65
N THR A 92 -3.68 -19.10 -9.07
CA THR A 92 -4.86 -18.99 -8.20
C THR A 92 -6.02 -19.79 -8.82
N ASP A 93 -6.15 -21.06 -8.47
CA ASP A 93 -7.33 -21.86 -8.82
C ASP A 93 -8.54 -21.48 -7.94
N ALA A 94 -9.68 -22.13 -8.14
CA ALA A 94 -10.93 -21.83 -7.44
C ALA A 94 -10.79 -21.94 -5.90
N GLU A 95 -10.11 -22.99 -5.41
CA GLU A 95 -9.85 -23.16 -3.98
C GLU A 95 -8.88 -22.10 -3.46
N THR A 96 -7.87 -21.73 -4.24
CA THR A 96 -6.89 -20.70 -3.83
C THR A 96 -7.52 -19.31 -3.77
N VAL A 97 -8.45 -18.95 -4.65
CA VAL A 97 -9.13 -17.64 -4.55
C VAL A 97 -10.03 -17.59 -3.31
N ASP A 98 -10.68 -18.71 -2.94
CA ASP A 98 -11.46 -18.76 -1.71
C ASP A 98 -10.56 -18.64 -0.47
N ILE A 99 -9.41 -19.31 -0.44
CA ILE A 99 -8.40 -19.14 0.61
C ILE A 99 -7.91 -17.69 0.68
N ALA A 100 -7.63 -17.05 -0.46
CA ALA A 100 -7.22 -15.64 -0.50
C ALA A 100 -8.30 -14.73 0.09
N ARG A 101 -9.58 -14.94 -0.24
CA ARG A 101 -10.71 -14.19 0.36
C ARG A 101 -10.77 -14.39 1.86
N MET A 102 -10.72 -15.65 2.36
CA MET A 102 -10.74 -15.93 3.79
C MET A 102 -9.61 -15.21 4.53
N VAL A 103 -8.41 -15.22 3.98
CA VAL A 103 -7.23 -14.60 4.60
C VAL A 103 -7.30 -13.08 4.52
N LEU A 104 -7.53 -12.52 3.33
CA LEU A 104 -7.48 -11.08 3.15
C LEU A 104 -8.62 -10.38 3.89
N ILE A 105 -9.84 -10.88 3.76
CA ILE A 105 -11.04 -10.27 4.34
C ILE A 105 -11.23 -10.69 5.80
N GLY A 106 -10.97 -11.97 6.14
CA GLY A 106 -11.28 -12.53 7.46
C GLY A 106 -10.13 -12.51 8.46
N GLN A 107 -8.89 -12.27 8.02
CA GLN A 107 -7.72 -12.29 8.90
C GLN A 107 -6.93 -10.97 8.81
N VAL A 108 -6.36 -10.62 7.67
CA VAL A 108 -5.46 -9.47 7.56
C VAL A 108 -6.21 -8.14 7.74
N ASN A 109 -7.34 -7.97 7.05
CA ASN A 109 -8.15 -6.76 7.16
C ASN A 109 -8.61 -6.46 8.59
N PRO A 110 -9.24 -7.42 9.33
CA PRO A 110 -9.64 -7.19 10.72
C PRO A 110 -8.47 -6.91 11.67
N GLN A 111 -7.28 -7.48 11.43
CA GLN A 111 -6.10 -7.20 12.24
C GLN A 111 -5.66 -5.74 12.09
N LEU A 112 -5.59 -5.22 10.85
CA LEU A 112 -5.27 -3.81 10.57
C LEU A 112 -6.32 -2.87 11.17
N VAL A 113 -7.60 -3.15 10.95
CA VAL A 113 -8.72 -2.38 11.51
C VAL A 113 -8.65 -2.35 13.04
N ALA A 114 -8.42 -3.50 13.68
CA ALA A 114 -8.32 -3.58 15.13
C ALA A 114 -7.14 -2.76 15.67
N ALA A 115 -5.95 -2.87 15.05
CA ALA A 115 -4.77 -2.12 15.46
C ALA A 115 -4.99 -0.60 15.37
N ILE A 116 -5.61 -0.10 14.31
CA ILE A 116 -5.94 1.32 14.18
C ILE A 116 -7.00 1.73 15.21
N ASN A 117 -8.03 0.90 15.43
CA ASN A 117 -9.15 1.19 16.31
C ASN A 117 -8.81 1.12 17.82
N VAL A 118 -7.65 0.59 18.20
CA VAL A 118 -7.12 0.73 19.58
C VAL A 118 -6.94 2.20 19.96
N HIS A 119 -6.60 3.06 19.00
CA HIS A 119 -6.37 4.50 19.20
C HIS A 119 -7.62 5.38 18.98
N GLY A 120 -8.77 4.80 18.65
CA GLY A 120 -10.03 5.46 18.36
C GLY A 120 -10.79 4.73 17.27
N THR A 121 -12.11 4.67 17.34
CA THR A 121 -12.97 3.92 16.39
C THR A 121 -13.10 4.65 15.06
N ILE A 122 -12.04 4.69 14.28
CA ILE A 122 -11.94 5.45 13.03
C ILE A 122 -11.70 4.59 11.78
N ALA A 123 -11.28 3.32 11.92
CA ALA A 123 -11.01 2.45 10.78
C ALA A 123 -12.21 1.57 10.43
N VAL A 124 -12.46 1.42 9.13
CA VAL A 124 -13.49 0.54 8.57
C VAL A 124 -12.85 -0.37 7.52
N GLY A 125 -12.99 -1.69 7.70
CA GLY A 125 -12.55 -2.68 6.72
C GLY A 125 -13.55 -2.81 5.58
N VAL A 126 -13.05 -2.82 4.35
CA VAL A 126 -13.81 -3.08 3.13
C VAL A 126 -13.04 -4.04 2.23
N SER A 127 -13.76 -4.84 1.47
CA SER A 127 -13.23 -5.62 0.36
C SER A 127 -13.46 -4.88 -0.94
N GLY A 128 -12.65 -5.12 -1.95
CA GLY A 128 -12.95 -4.62 -3.30
C GLY A 128 -14.25 -5.18 -3.90
N GLU A 129 -14.82 -6.23 -3.30
CA GLU A 129 -16.15 -6.77 -3.67
C GLU A 129 -17.28 -5.87 -3.15
N ASP A 130 -17.05 -5.12 -2.04
CA ASP A 130 -18.10 -4.33 -1.40
C ASP A 130 -18.49 -3.13 -2.27
N ALA A 131 -19.78 -2.95 -2.46
CA ALA A 131 -20.36 -1.90 -3.31
C ALA A 131 -19.76 -1.85 -4.74
N GLY A 132 -19.16 -2.94 -5.22
CA GLY A 132 -18.51 -2.97 -6.52
C GLY A 132 -17.27 -2.07 -6.62
N LEU A 133 -16.58 -1.86 -5.50
CA LEU A 133 -15.40 -0.98 -5.39
C LEU A 133 -14.32 -1.33 -6.43
N ILE A 134 -14.01 -2.64 -6.61
CA ILE A 134 -13.01 -3.09 -7.58
C ILE A 134 -13.68 -3.97 -8.63
N ARG A 135 -13.89 -3.44 -9.82
CA ARG A 135 -14.22 -4.23 -11.00
C ARG A 135 -12.95 -4.88 -11.52
N ALA A 136 -12.96 -6.20 -11.63
CA ALA A 136 -11.84 -7.00 -12.11
C ALA A 136 -12.11 -7.59 -13.49
N VAL A 137 -11.01 -7.84 -14.22
CA VAL A 137 -10.98 -8.69 -15.42
C VAL A 137 -9.94 -9.78 -15.24
N PRO A 138 -10.13 -10.98 -15.81
CA PRO A 138 -9.11 -12.02 -15.77
C PRO A 138 -7.83 -11.53 -16.44
N ARG A 139 -6.69 -11.76 -15.76
CA ARG A 139 -5.38 -11.33 -16.27
C ARG A 139 -4.83 -12.29 -17.32
N ASP A 140 -4.77 -13.56 -16.96
CA ASP A 140 -4.17 -14.62 -17.77
C ASP A 140 -4.86 -15.95 -17.43
N PRO A 141 -5.38 -16.67 -18.43
CA PRO A 141 -6.01 -17.98 -18.20
C PRO A 141 -5.11 -18.99 -17.47
N ASP A 142 -3.79 -18.93 -17.70
CA ASP A 142 -2.82 -19.83 -17.08
C ASP A 142 -2.56 -19.52 -15.59
N LEU A 143 -2.97 -18.35 -15.12
CA LEU A 143 -2.91 -17.94 -13.72
C LEU A 143 -4.22 -18.20 -12.96
N GLY A 144 -5.29 -18.62 -13.66
CA GLY A 144 -6.61 -18.86 -13.09
C GLY A 144 -7.30 -17.58 -12.64
N PHE A 145 -7.75 -17.51 -11.38
CA PHE A 145 -8.48 -16.37 -10.82
C PHE A 145 -7.55 -15.26 -10.30
N VAL A 146 -6.52 -14.95 -11.07
CA VAL A 146 -5.74 -13.72 -10.93
C VAL A 146 -6.37 -12.65 -11.81
N GLY A 147 -6.68 -11.50 -11.21
CA GLY A 147 -7.30 -10.38 -11.92
C GLY A 147 -6.38 -9.17 -12.09
N ASP A 148 -6.76 -8.35 -13.07
CA ASP A 148 -6.35 -6.96 -13.16
C ASP A 148 -7.51 -6.05 -12.81
N VAL A 149 -7.20 -4.81 -12.41
CA VAL A 149 -8.21 -3.78 -12.17
C VAL A 149 -8.70 -3.26 -13.52
N ASP A 150 -9.99 -3.45 -13.78
CA ASP A 150 -10.68 -2.83 -14.93
C ASP A 150 -11.13 -1.40 -14.57
N ARG A 151 -11.76 -1.26 -13.39
CA ARG A 151 -12.28 0.02 -12.90
C ARG A 151 -12.37 0.03 -11.36
N ILE A 152 -12.13 1.19 -10.76
CA ILE A 152 -12.47 1.50 -9.37
C ILE A 152 -13.72 2.36 -9.34
N ASP A 153 -14.71 1.97 -8.51
CA ASP A 153 -15.81 2.85 -8.12
C ASP A 153 -15.52 3.43 -6.72
N PRO A 154 -15.05 4.68 -6.61
CA PRO A 154 -14.61 5.22 -5.33
C PRO A 154 -15.76 5.66 -4.41
N THR A 155 -17.02 5.44 -4.78
CA THR A 155 -18.20 5.96 -4.05
C THR A 155 -18.20 5.58 -2.58
N ILE A 156 -17.96 4.31 -2.24
CA ILE A 156 -17.91 3.85 -0.85
C ILE A 156 -16.73 4.46 -0.09
N LEU A 157 -15.56 4.58 -0.73
CA LEU A 157 -14.37 5.16 -0.09
C LEU A 157 -14.57 6.65 0.19
N ARG A 158 -15.14 7.41 -0.75
CA ARG A 158 -15.47 8.82 -0.55
C ARG A 158 -16.45 9.01 0.60
N ALA A 159 -17.53 8.23 0.65
CA ALA A 159 -18.50 8.27 1.75
C ALA A 159 -17.83 8.03 3.12
N LEU A 160 -16.98 7.01 3.23
CA LEU A 160 -16.27 6.72 4.47
C LEU A 160 -15.29 7.84 4.86
N LEU A 161 -14.55 8.40 3.89
CA LEU A 161 -13.63 9.51 4.11
C LEU A 161 -14.36 10.79 4.52
N ASP A 162 -15.52 11.08 3.94
CA ASP A 162 -16.35 12.25 4.26
C ASP A 162 -16.94 12.16 5.68
N ASP A 163 -17.29 10.94 6.12
CA ASP A 163 -17.73 10.67 7.49
C ASP A 163 -16.54 10.57 8.49
N GLY A 164 -15.31 10.75 8.01
CA GLY A 164 -14.11 10.81 8.85
C GLY A 164 -13.49 9.46 9.19
N PHE A 165 -13.89 8.39 8.51
CA PHE A 165 -13.28 7.08 8.68
C PHE A 165 -12.01 6.92 7.84
N VAL A 166 -11.21 5.92 8.22
CA VAL A 166 -10.06 5.41 7.48
C VAL A 166 -10.45 4.09 6.82
N PRO A 167 -10.67 4.06 5.49
CA PRO A 167 -10.93 2.81 4.80
C PRO A 167 -9.69 1.91 4.78
N VAL A 168 -9.85 0.63 5.10
CA VAL A 168 -8.83 -0.42 5.00
C VAL A 168 -9.29 -1.42 3.95
N VAL A 169 -8.64 -1.45 2.79
CA VAL A 169 -9.10 -2.15 1.60
C VAL A 169 -8.35 -3.46 1.38
N ALA A 170 -9.09 -4.57 1.36
CA ALA A 170 -8.60 -5.88 0.93
C ALA A 170 -8.70 -6.02 -0.60
N THR A 171 -7.66 -6.58 -1.22
CA THR A 171 -7.46 -6.57 -2.68
C THR A 171 -8.08 -7.78 -3.40
N ILE A 172 -9.35 -8.01 -3.15
CA ILE A 172 -10.20 -8.92 -3.92
C ILE A 172 -11.17 -8.07 -4.75
N GLY A 173 -11.25 -8.33 -6.04
CA GLY A 173 -12.24 -7.67 -6.91
C GLY A 173 -13.16 -8.68 -7.57
N THR A 174 -14.23 -8.22 -8.20
CA THR A 174 -15.19 -9.07 -8.94
C THR A 174 -15.39 -8.61 -10.36
N ASP A 175 -15.62 -9.57 -11.26
CA ASP A 175 -16.11 -9.27 -12.61
C ASP A 175 -17.64 -9.00 -12.63
N GLU A 176 -18.20 -8.83 -13.82
CA GLU A 176 -19.64 -8.58 -14.03
C GLU A 176 -20.53 -9.75 -13.61
N SER A 177 -19.99 -10.96 -13.58
CA SER A 177 -20.72 -12.15 -13.15
C SER A 177 -20.68 -12.36 -11.63
N GLY A 178 -19.88 -11.56 -10.89
CA GLY A 178 -19.63 -11.72 -9.47
C GLY A 178 -18.51 -12.72 -9.15
N GLN A 179 -17.76 -13.18 -10.16
CA GLN A 179 -16.58 -14.03 -9.93
C GLN A 179 -15.47 -13.22 -9.27
N ALA A 180 -14.98 -13.73 -8.13
CA ALA A 180 -13.90 -13.10 -7.40
C ALA A 180 -12.52 -13.38 -8.01
N TYR A 181 -11.65 -12.37 -7.95
CA TYR A 181 -10.26 -12.42 -8.40
C TYR A 181 -9.31 -11.91 -7.31
N ASN A 182 -8.19 -12.62 -7.16
CA ASN A 182 -7.05 -12.14 -6.37
C ASN A 182 -6.23 -11.15 -7.20
N ILE A 183 -6.11 -9.91 -6.71
CA ILE A 183 -5.47 -8.82 -7.45
C ILE A 183 -4.21 -8.37 -6.70
N ASN A 184 -3.17 -7.98 -7.44
CA ASN A 184 -1.95 -7.45 -6.86
C ASN A 184 -2.23 -6.14 -6.10
N ALA A 185 -1.78 -6.08 -4.84
CA ALA A 185 -2.07 -4.95 -3.96
C ALA A 185 -1.39 -3.64 -4.39
N ASP A 186 -0.24 -3.70 -5.06
CA ASP A 186 0.43 -2.52 -5.60
C ASP A 186 -0.43 -1.92 -6.74
N THR A 187 -0.95 -2.78 -7.63
CA THR A 187 -1.87 -2.37 -8.71
C THR A 187 -3.16 -1.75 -8.18
N VAL A 188 -3.79 -2.39 -7.17
CA VAL A 188 -5.01 -1.86 -6.54
C VAL A 188 -4.75 -0.51 -5.86
N ALA A 189 -3.64 -0.36 -5.15
CA ALA A 189 -3.30 0.90 -4.48
C ALA A 189 -3.12 2.04 -5.48
N GLY A 190 -2.46 1.79 -6.61
CA GLY A 190 -2.31 2.75 -7.70
C GLY A 190 -3.66 3.17 -8.28
N ALA A 191 -4.52 2.19 -8.61
CA ALA A 191 -5.85 2.45 -9.17
C ALA A 191 -6.79 3.20 -8.19
N ILE A 192 -6.73 2.89 -6.88
CA ILE A 192 -7.48 3.62 -5.87
C ILE A 192 -6.94 5.05 -5.72
N ALA A 193 -5.62 5.25 -5.76
CA ALA A 193 -5.03 6.58 -5.69
C ALA A 193 -5.44 7.47 -6.87
N GLU A 194 -5.48 6.91 -8.08
CA GLU A 194 -5.99 7.57 -9.27
C GLU A 194 -7.48 7.93 -9.11
N ALA A 195 -8.33 6.97 -8.75
CA ALA A 195 -9.79 7.17 -8.64
C ALA A 195 -10.20 8.17 -7.54
N LEU A 196 -9.33 8.39 -6.55
CA LEU A 196 -9.54 9.34 -5.45
C LEU A 196 -8.81 10.67 -5.66
N ASP A 197 -8.12 10.89 -6.78
CA ASP A 197 -7.26 12.06 -7.02
C ASP A 197 -6.26 12.28 -5.87
N ALA A 198 -5.61 11.22 -5.43
CA ALA A 198 -4.76 11.25 -4.24
C ALA A 198 -3.55 12.19 -4.42
N GLU A 199 -3.28 13.00 -3.39
CA GLU A 199 -2.08 13.86 -3.35
C GLU A 199 -0.80 13.01 -3.29
N LYS A 200 -0.87 11.85 -2.62
CA LYS A 200 0.28 10.98 -2.41
C LYS A 200 -0.14 9.50 -2.40
N LEU A 201 0.68 8.67 -3.05
CA LEU A 201 0.63 7.22 -2.96
C LEU A 201 1.93 6.72 -2.32
N VAL A 202 1.83 5.93 -1.26
CA VAL A 202 2.99 5.39 -0.54
C VAL A 202 2.97 3.87 -0.57
N TYR A 203 4.06 3.28 -1.07
CA TYR A 203 4.31 1.85 -1.00
C TYR A 203 5.28 1.55 0.15
N LEU A 204 4.79 0.92 1.22
CA LEU A 204 5.65 0.35 2.25
C LEU A 204 6.17 -1.01 1.78
N THR A 205 7.48 -1.15 1.76
CA THR A 205 8.18 -2.33 1.24
C THR A 205 9.28 -2.78 2.19
N ASP A 206 9.99 -3.83 1.84
CA ASP A 206 11.17 -4.37 2.53
C ASP A 206 12.49 -3.88 1.95
N ILE A 207 12.48 -2.83 1.13
CA ILE A 207 13.66 -2.20 0.55
C ILE A 207 13.71 -0.71 0.87
N GLU A 208 14.91 -0.14 0.96
CA GLU A 208 15.14 1.28 1.26
C GLU A 208 14.63 2.25 0.17
N GLY A 209 14.35 1.76 -1.03
CA GLY A 209 13.97 2.50 -2.22
C GLY A 209 14.59 1.87 -3.47
N LEU A 210 14.51 2.56 -4.59
CA LEU A 210 15.09 2.12 -5.86
C LEU A 210 16.56 2.47 -5.90
N ARG A 211 17.42 1.53 -6.36
CA ARG A 211 18.85 1.73 -6.51
C ARG A 211 19.28 1.56 -7.97
N ARG A 212 20.24 2.35 -8.43
CA ARG A 212 20.85 2.16 -9.75
C ARG A 212 21.75 0.91 -9.81
N VAL A 213 22.36 0.57 -8.68
CA VAL A 213 23.17 -0.63 -8.49
C VAL A 213 22.65 -1.34 -7.25
N VAL A 214 22.13 -2.56 -7.40
CA VAL A 214 21.40 -3.29 -6.34
C VAL A 214 22.20 -3.39 -5.05
N ASP A 215 23.51 -3.68 -5.14
CA ASP A 215 24.38 -3.91 -3.99
C ASP A 215 25.08 -2.64 -3.48
N ASP A 216 24.83 -1.48 -4.09
CA ASP A 216 25.41 -0.20 -3.66
C ASP A 216 24.36 0.71 -3.00
N PRO A 217 24.38 0.85 -1.65
CA PRO A 217 23.48 1.76 -0.95
C PRO A 217 23.63 3.23 -1.36
N ALA A 218 24.81 3.65 -1.81
CA ALA A 218 25.06 5.03 -2.27
C ALA A 218 24.36 5.34 -3.60
N SER A 219 23.91 4.32 -4.33
CA SER A 219 23.20 4.46 -5.60
C SER A 219 21.68 4.66 -5.46
N LEU A 220 21.18 4.91 -4.24
CA LEU A 220 19.74 5.16 -3.97
C LEU A 220 19.25 6.34 -4.81
N ILE A 221 18.18 6.09 -5.57
CA ILE A 221 17.48 7.10 -6.36
C ILE A 221 16.47 7.81 -5.44
N ARG A 222 16.78 9.00 -5.00
CA ARG A 222 15.88 9.74 -4.09
C ARG A 222 14.66 10.33 -4.80
N GLN A 223 14.85 10.76 -6.06
CA GLN A 223 13.80 11.33 -6.89
C GLN A 223 14.00 10.89 -8.33
N THR A 224 12.90 10.60 -9.02
CA THR A 224 12.90 10.17 -10.43
C THR A 224 11.57 10.52 -11.10
N THR A 225 11.51 10.29 -12.41
CA THR A 225 10.31 10.46 -13.23
C THR A 225 9.86 9.13 -13.82
N PRO A 226 8.60 9.00 -14.29
CA PRO A 226 8.12 7.83 -15.02
C PRO A 226 9.01 7.45 -16.20
N ASP A 227 9.50 8.42 -16.99
CA ASP A 227 10.31 8.17 -18.17
C ASP A 227 11.71 7.66 -17.81
N GLU A 228 12.32 8.16 -16.74
CA GLU A 228 13.57 7.63 -16.21
C GLU A 228 13.42 6.20 -15.70
N LEU A 229 12.28 5.87 -15.05
CA LEU A 229 12.00 4.53 -14.58
C LEU A 229 11.80 3.55 -15.73
N ASP A 230 11.10 3.95 -16.80
CA ASP A 230 10.97 3.14 -18.01
C ASP A 230 12.34 2.83 -18.64
N ALA A 231 13.24 3.82 -18.69
CA ALA A 231 14.60 3.63 -19.17
C ALA A 231 15.38 2.63 -18.31
N LEU A 232 15.27 2.73 -16.96
CA LEU A 232 15.94 1.82 -16.02
C LEU A 232 15.35 0.39 -16.06
N MET A 233 14.09 0.22 -16.42
CA MET A 233 13.50 -1.09 -16.68
C MET A 233 13.98 -1.65 -18.02
N ALA A 234 14.04 -0.81 -19.05
CA ALA A 234 14.45 -1.22 -20.40
C ALA A 234 15.93 -1.64 -20.49
N ASP A 235 16.80 -1.01 -19.70
CA ASP A 235 18.23 -1.35 -19.65
C ASP A 235 18.56 -2.49 -18.66
N GLY A 236 17.56 -2.98 -17.92
CA GLY A 236 17.70 -4.08 -16.96
C GLY A 236 18.25 -3.68 -15.59
N THR A 237 18.45 -2.40 -15.33
CA THR A 237 18.88 -1.89 -14.01
C THR A 237 17.81 -2.22 -12.96
N ILE A 238 16.52 -2.05 -13.31
CA ILE A 238 15.38 -2.48 -12.50
C ILE A 238 14.87 -3.80 -13.07
N ALA A 239 14.93 -4.87 -12.25
CA ALA A 239 14.58 -6.22 -12.68
C ALA A 239 13.81 -6.99 -11.61
N GLY A 240 13.26 -8.16 -11.97
CA GLY A 240 12.65 -9.12 -11.07
C GLY A 240 11.45 -8.57 -10.30
N GLY A 241 11.38 -8.82 -9.00
CA GLY A 241 10.26 -8.44 -8.12
C GLY A 241 10.04 -6.93 -7.95
N MET A 242 10.97 -6.08 -8.42
CA MET A 242 10.81 -4.62 -8.40
C MET A 242 9.95 -4.11 -9.56
N ILE A 243 9.93 -4.79 -10.70
CA ILE A 243 9.19 -4.36 -11.89
C ILE A 243 7.72 -4.05 -11.57
N PRO A 244 6.92 -4.92 -10.92
CA PRO A 244 5.52 -4.62 -10.65
C PRO A 244 5.30 -3.37 -9.77
N LYS A 245 6.22 -3.09 -8.82
CA LYS A 245 6.15 -1.89 -7.97
C LYS A 245 6.42 -0.63 -8.76
N VAL A 246 7.49 -0.66 -9.58
CA VAL A 246 7.87 0.47 -10.42
C VAL A 246 6.79 0.74 -11.47
N GLU A 247 6.28 -0.29 -12.15
CA GLU A 247 5.15 -0.16 -13.08
C GLU A 247 3.93 0.49 -12.42
N SER A 248 3.61 0.09 -11.17
CA SER A 248 2.50 0.69 -10.43
C SER A 248 2.76 2.16 -10.07
N CYS A 249 4.00 2.54 -9.70
CA CYS A 249 4.36 3.94 -9.48
C CYS A 249 4.24 4.76 -10.76
N VAL A 250 4.82 4.27 -11.86
CA VAL A 250 4.78 4.90 -13.19
C VAL A 250 3.34 5.10 -13.66
N HIS A 251 2.53 4.05 -13.55
CA HIS A 251 1.13 4.12 -13.94
C HIS A 251 0.36 5.14 -13.11
N ALA A 252 0.46 5.09 -11.78
CA ALA A 252 -0.24 6.01 -10.90
C ALA A 252 0.12 7.48 -11.16
N VAL A 253 1.41 7.79 -11.35
CA VAL A 253 1.84 9.17 -11.64
C VAL A 253 1.35 9.63 -13.00
N ARG A 254 1.43 8.79 -14.05
CA ARG A 254 0.89 9.11 -15.38
C ARG A 254 -0.62 9.28 -15.39
N ALA A 255 -1.33 8.57 -14.51
CA ALA A 255 -2.78 8.70 -14.33
C ALA A 255 -3.20 9.93 -13.49
N GLY A 256 -2.25 10.72 -12.99
CA GLY A 256 -2.54 11.99 -12.32
C GLY A 256 -2.25 12.03 -10.81
N VAL A 257 -1.84 10.93 -10.18
CA VAL A 257 -1.34 10.96 -8.80
C VAL A 257 -0.10 11.83 -8.74
N ARG A 258 -0.09 12.84 -7.88
CA ARG A 258 0.97 13.86 -7.89
C ARG A 258 2.33 13.31 -7.50
N ARG A 259 2.38 12.32 -6.59
CA ARG A 259 3.61 11.70 -6.11
C ARG A 259 3.37 10.27 -5.71
N ALA A 260 4.26 9.39 -6.14
CA ALA A 260 4.34 8.03 -5.62
C ALA A 260 5.67 7.83 -4.88
N HIS A 261 5.64 7.14 -3.74
CA HIS A 261 6.81 6.92 -2.89
C HIS A 261 7.00 5.43 -2.61
N VAL A 262 8.25 4.99 -2.68
CA VAL A 262 8.67 3.66 -2.26
C VAL A 262 9.52 3.81 -1.01
N LEU A 263 9.02 3.31 0.14
CA LEU A 263 9.62 3.48 1.46
C LEU A 263 9.93 2.14 2.11
N ASP A 264 10.98 2.12 2.92
CA ASP A 264 11.30 0.97 3.78
C ASP A 264 10.39 0.92 5.01
N GLY A 265 9.38 0.06 4.96
CA GLY A 265 8.44 -0.11 6.08
C GLY A 265 9.04 -0.70 7.36
N ARG A 266 10.32 -1.14 7.32
CA ARG A 266 11.04 -1.61 8.52
C ARG A 266 11.56 -0.45 9.38
N ILE A 267 11.60 0.77 8.83
CA ILE A 267 11.98 1.97 9.57
C ILE A 267 10.77 2.41 10.40
N PRO A 268 10.87 2.46 11.75
CA PRO A 268 9.79 2.94 12.58
C PRO A 268 9.34 4.34 12.19
N HIS A 269 8.02 4.56 12.12
CA HIS A 269 7.41 5.84 11.80
C HIS A 269 7.83 6.43 10.44
N VAL A 270 8.19 5.58 9.47
CA VAL A 270 8.65 6.02 8.15
C VAL A 270 7.61 6.86 7.40
N LEU A 271 6.31 6.62 7.61
CA LEU A 271 5.25 7.43 7.04
C LEU A 271 5.30 8.87 7.56
N LEU A 272 5.53 9.05 8.87
CA LEU A 272 5.62 10.38 9.48
C LEU A 272 6.88 11.11 9.02
N LEU A 273 8.01 10.41 8.91
CA LEU A 273 9.25 10.97 8.38
C LEU A 273 9.06 11.48 6.94
N GLU A 274 8.39 10.71 6.08
CA GLU A 274 8.11 11.09 4.70
C GLU A 274 7.09 12.23 4.56
N VAL A 275 6.12 12.29 5.46
CA VAL A 275 5.02 13.27 5.36
C VAL A 275 5.36 14.59 6.05
N PHE A 276 6.13 14.57 7.15
CA PHE A 276 6.36 15.72 8.01
C PHE A 276 7.79 16.27 8.01
N THR A 277 8.66 15.78 7.14
CA THR A 277 10.04 16.28 7.03
C THR A 277 10.45 16.54 5.58
N ASP A 278 11.47 17.39 5.38
CA ASP A 278 12.12 17.61 4.07
C ASP A 278 13.16 16.52 3.76
N GLU A 279 13.49 15.67 4.74
CA GLU A 279 14.42 14.56 4.58
C GLU A 279 13.76 13.45 3.78
N GLY A 280 13.81 13.54 2.44
CA GLY A 280 13.28 12.52 1.55
C GLY A 280 13.83 11.13 1.87
N ILE A 281 12.98 10.26 2.41
CA ILE A 281 13.31 8.87 2.72
C ILE A 281 12.81 8.00 1.56
N GLY A 282 13.66 7.08 1.09
CA GLY A 282 13.30 6.21 -0.03
C GLY A 282 13.36 6.86 -1.40
N THR A 283 12.46 6.47 -2.30
CA THR A 283 12.38 6.98 -3.68
C THR A 283 11.04 7.65 -3.93
N MET A 284 11.08 8.89 -4.41
CA MET A 284 9.91 9.63 -4.86
C MET A 284 9.85 9.64 -6.39
N VAL A 285 8.67 9.35 -6.94
CA VAL A 285 8.34 9.43 -8.38
C VAL A 285 7.38 10.61 -8.58
N LEU A 286 7.71 11.52 -9.52
CA LEU A 286 6.99 12.77 -9.81
C LEU A 286 6.47 12.80 -11.24
#